data_462d6701b8963e69ab3f1561470c62ef
#
_entry.id   462d6701b8963e69ab3f1561470c62ef
#
_cell.length_a   1.000
_cell.length_b   1.000
_cell.length_c   1.000
_cell.angle_alpha   90.00
_cell.angle_beta   90.00
_cell.angle_gamma   90.00
#
_symmetry.space_group_name_H-M   'P 1'
#
loop_
_entity.id
_entity.type
_entity.pdbx_description
1 polymer ?
#
loop_
_entity_poly.entity_id
_entity_poly.type
_entity_poly.pdbx_seq_one_letter_code
_entity_poly.pdbx_strand_id
1 'polypeptide(L)'
;MDIEKSNKTIYGTTILAVRKGNNVVIAGDGQVTLGNTIMKSNAKKVRRLANNKVIAGFAGATADAFTLFERLENKLEQHPDQLSRACVELAKDWRTDKYLRRLEAMMVVADKKVSLIVSGTGDVIEPEDGLIAVSYTHLRAHET
;
A
#
# COMPACT_ATOMS: atom_id res chain seq x y z
N MET A 1 -10.01 -26.09 -7.36
CA MET A 1 -10.41 -25.73 -8.17
C MET A 1 -9.57 -25.29 -9.17
N ASP A 2 -9.80 -24.98 -10.05
CA ASP A 2 -9.11 -25.12 -11.13
C ASP A 2 -8.86 -23.87 -11.82
N ILE A 3 -8.30 -22.96 -11.12
CA ILE A 3 -7.96 -21.71 -11.71
C ILE A 3 -7.02 -21.87 -12.85
N GLU A 4 -6.13 -22.81 -12.73
CA GLU A 4 -5.21 -23.01 -13.80
C GLU A 4 -5.88 -23.44 -15.04
N LYS A 5 -7.02 -23.97 -15.00
CA LYS A 5 -7.65 -24.45 -16.18
C LYS A 5 -8.34 -23.38 -16.95
N SER A 6 -8.40 -22.19 -16.44
CA SER A 6 -9.16 -21.17 -17.09
C SER A 6 -8.34 -20.36 -18.06
N ASN A 7 -7.13 -20.68 -18.31
CA ASN A 7 -6.26 -19.91 -19.19
C ASN A 7 -6.09 -18.49 -18.74
N LYS A 8 -6.31 -18.24 -17.47
CA LYS A 8 -6.15 -16.92 -16.90
C LYS A 8 -5.40 -17.07 -15.60
N THR A 9 -4.58 -16.12 -15.30
CA THR A 9 -3.89 -16.09 -14.05
C THR A 9 -4.44 -14.93 -13.24
N ILE A 10 -4.87 -15.22 -12.04
CA ILE A 10 -5.40 -14.20 -11.15
C ILE A 10 -4.36 -13.94 -10.09
N TYR A 11 -3.90 -12.70 -10.05
CA TYR A 11 -2.99 -12.29 -9.03
C TYR A 11 -3.77 -11.43 -8.06
N GLY A 12 -3.74 -11.79 -6.82
CA GLY A 12 -4.44 -11.04 -5.79
C GLY A 12 -3.52 -10.76 -4.65
N THR A 13 -3.61 -9.59 -4.10
CA THR A 13 -2.87 -9.23 -2.93
C THR A 13 -3.85 -8.63 -1.96
N THR A 14 -3.80 -9.10 -0.73
CA THR A 14 -4.64 -8.56 0.33
C THR A 14 -3.77 -7.93 1.38
N ILE A 15 -4.09 -6.72 1.73
CA ILE A 15 -3.42 -6.00 2.80
C ILE A 15 -4.43 -5.73 3.89
N LEU A 16 -4.06 -6.05 5.12
CA LEU A 16 -4.88 -5.75 6.28
C LEU A 16 -4.16 -4.77 7.16
N ALA A 17 -4.87 -3.80 7.66
CA ALA A 17 -4.31 -2.88 8.63
C ALA A 17 -5.27 -2.78 9.80
N VAL A 18 -4.78 -2.91 11.01
CA VAL A 18 -5.58 -2.85 12.21
C VAL A 18 -4.95 -1.86 13.15
N ARG A 19 -5.76 -0.95 13.65
CA ARG A 19 -5.29 0.06 14.58
C ARG A 19 -6.01 -0.06 15.90
N LYS A 20 -5.26 0.01 16.98
CA LYS A 20 -5.84 0.10 18.30
C LYS A 20 -5.06 1.17 19.04
N GLY A 21 -5.66 2.32 19.20
CA GLY A 21 -4.98 3.48 19.80
C GLY A 21 -3.83 3.92 18.91
N ASN A 22 -2.64 3.99 19.49
CA ASN A 22 -1.46 4.38 18.74
C ASN A 22 -0.73 3.20 18.13
N ASN A 23 -1.25 2.00 18.32
CA ASN A 23 -0.62 0.81 17.76
C ASN A 23 -1.30 0.45 16.47
N VAL A 24 -0.50 0.15 15.46
CA VAL A 24 -1.04 -0.23 14.16
C VAL A 24 -0.23 -1.40 13.61
N VAL A 25 -0.92 -2.31 12.97
CA VAL A 25 -0.31 -3.48 12.35
C VAL A 25 -0.75 -3.51 10.90
N ILE A 26 0.20 -3.69 10.00
CA ILE A 26 -0.12 -3.94 8.60
C ILE A 26 0.43 -5.31 8.24
N ALA A 27 -0.40 -6.11 7.62
CA ALA A 27 -0.04 -7.45 7.20
C ALA A 27 -0.37 -7.64 5.73
N GLY A 28 0.50 -8.31 5.03
CA GLY A 28 0.27 -8.71 3.64
C GLY A 28 0.72 -10.14 3.49
N ASP A 29 0.69 -10.64 2.29
CA ASP A 29 0.99 -12.04 2.03
C ASP A 29 2.31 -12.45 2.66
N GLY A 30 2.23 -13.24 3.72
CA GLY A 30 3.42 -13.79 4.37
C GLY A 30 4.24 -12.77 5.14
N GLN A 31 3.69 -11.58 5.39
CA GLN A 31 4.47 -10.55 5.99
C GLN A 31 3.68 -9.71 6.94
N VAL A 32 4.26 -9.41 8.06
CA VAL A 32 3.59 -8.58 9.06
C VAL A 32 4.56 -7.51 9.54
N THR A 33 4.09 -6.28 9.61
CA THR A 33 4.86 -5.17 10.15
C THR A 33 4.05 -4.50 11.25
N LEU A 34 4.61 -4.45 12.43
CA LEU A 34 3.98 -3.76 13.55
C LEU A 34 4.44 -2.32 13.56
N GLY A 35 3.68 -1.49 14.22
CA GLY A 35 3.97 -0.06 14.25
C GLY A 35 5.36 0.30 14.71
N ASN A 36 5.95 -0.51 15.57
CA ASN A 36 7.30 -0.24 16.00
C ASN A 36 8.18 -1.47 15.93
N THR A 37 7.79 -2.51 15.26
CA THR A 37 8.59 -3.73 15.16
C THR A 37 8.34 -4.40 13.82
N ILE A 38 9.41 -4.81 13.18
CA ILE A 38 9.28 -5.60 11.97
C ILE A 38 9.37 -7.04 12.35
N MET A 39 8.34 -7.80 12.02
CA MET A 39 8.32 -9.19 12.40
C MET A 39 9.08 -10.04 11.43
N LYS A 40 8.96 -9.81 10.14
CA LYS A 40 9.63 -10.63 9.23
C LYS A 40 9.68 -9.96 7.95
N SER A 41 10.76 -10.01 7.27
CA SER A 41 10.78 -9.18 6.24
C SER A 41 11.35 -9.65 5.02
N ASN A 42 10.80 -10.54 4.39
CA ASN A 42 11.12 -10.73 3.12
C ASN A 42 10.28 -9.95 2.30
N ALA A 43 9.66 -9.05 2.80
CA ALA A 43 8.59 -8.61 2.19
C ALA A 43 8.76 -7.46 1.41
N LYS A 44 8.15 -7.46 0.34
CA LYS A 44 8.26 -6.46 -0.61
C LYS A 44 7.06 -5.59 -0.66
N LYS A 45 5.97 -6.03 -0.05
CA LYS A 45 4.70 -5.32 -0.13
C LYS A 45 4.33 -4.59 1.14
N VAL A 46 5.07 -4.79 2.21
CA VAL A 46 4.89 -4.05 3.46
C VAL A 46 6.24 -3.55 3.90
N ARG A 47 6.34 -2.28 4.25
CA ARG A 47 7.61 -1.67 4.61
C ARG A 47 7.46 -0.55 5.60
N ARG A 48 8.57 -0.22 6.24
CA ARG A 48 8.65 0.95 7.11
C ARG A 48 9.30 2.08 6.37
N LEU A 49 8.81 3.27 6.56
CA LEU A 49 9.31 4.47 5.89
C LEU A 49 9.51 5.56 6.93
N ALA A 50 10.16 6.63 6.53
CA ALA A 50 10.33 7.83 7.34
C ALA A 50 10.91 7.52 8.72
N ASN A 51 12.05 6.84 8.74
CA ASN A 51 12.73 6.48 9.98
C ASN A 51 11.82 5.69 10.91
N ASN A 52 11.10 4.75 10.34
CA ASN A 52 10.20 3.85 11.07
C ASN A 52 8.98 4.53 11.68
N LYS A 53 8.69 5.75 11.26
CA LYS A 53 7.48 6.41 11.76
C LYS A 53 6.24 6.07 10.98
N VAL A 54 6.40 5.56 9.77
CA VAL A 54 5.29 5.27 8.88
C VAL A 54 5.42 3.83 8.41
N ILE A 55 4.31 3.12 8.35
CA ILE A 55 4.30 1.80 7.73
C ILE A 55 3.36 1.85 6.55
N ALA A 56 3.67 1.09 5.53
CA ALA A 56 2.89 1.11 4.31
C ALA A 56 2.78 -0.28 3.72
N GLY A 57 1.62 -0.57 3.15
CA GLY A 57 1.38 -1.82 2.45
C GLY A 57 0.89 -1.55 1.05
N PHE A 58 1.22 -2.43 0.14
CA PHE A 58 0.93 -2.25 -1.27
C PHE A 58 0.14 -3.45 -1.79
N ALA A 59 -0.99 -3.21 -2.38
CA ALA A 59 -1.79 -4.26 -3.01
C ALA A 59 -1.75 -4.02 -4.52
N GLY A 60 -1.10 -4.92 -5.24
CA GLY A 60 -0.92 -4.79 -6.68
C GLY A 60 0.33 -5.54 -7.11
N ALA A 61 0.85 -5.22 -8.27
CA ALA A 61 2.03 -5.91 -8.79
C ALA A 61 3.27 -5.48 -8.02
N THR A 62 4.08 -6.45 -7.64
CA THR A 62 5.25 -6.18 -6.82
C THR A 62 6.24 -5.23 -7.49
N ALA A 63 6.37 -5.35 -8.80
CA ALA A 63 7.32 -4.51 -9.51
C ALA A 63 6.99 -3.03 -9.36
N ASP A 64 5.72 -2.70 -9.18
CA ASP A 64 5.29 -1.31 -9.07
C ASP A 64 5.42 -0.78 -7.66
N ALA A 65 5.51 -1.67 -6.69
CA ALA A 65 5.54 -1.27 -5.30
C ALA A 65 6.75 -0.40 -4.98
N PHE A 66 7.90 -0.75 -5.53
CA PHE A 66 9.11 -0.01 -5.22
C PHE A 66 9.01 1.44 -5.66
N THR A 67 8.46 1.67 -6.83
CA THR A 67 8.33 3.02 -7.33
C THR A 67 7.41 3.85 -6.45
N LEU A 68 6.29 3.27 -6.05
CA LEU A 68 5.34 4.01 -5.23
C LEU A 68 5.85 4.25 -3.82
N PHE A 69 6.55 3.27 -3.24
CA PHE A 69 7.15 3.49 -1.92
C PHE A 69 8.20 4.59 -1.98
N GLU A 70 8.98 4.61 -3.03
CA GLU A 70 10.00 5.63 -3.19
C GLU A 70 9.39 7.02 -3.33
N ARG A 71 8.32 7.12 -4.12
CA ARG A 71 7.62 8.39 -4.27
C ARG A 71 6.99 8.83 -2.96
N LEU A 72 6.43 7.89 -2.20
CA LEU A 72 5.85 8.21 -0.92
C LEU A 72 6.92 8.72 0.04
N GLU A 73 8.07 8.07 0.05
CA GLU A 73 9.14 8.47 0.95
C GLU A 73 9.61 9.88 0.62
N ASN A 74 9.67 10.24 -0.64
CA ASN A 74 10.02 11.60 -1.01
C ASN A 74 9.01 12.61 -0.50
N LYS A 75 7.73 12.26 -0.58
CA LYS A 75 6.69 13.15 -0.07
C LYS A 75 6.76 13.29 1.44
N LEU A 76 7.10 12.21 2.13
CA LEU A 76 7.24 12.24 3.57
C LEU A 76 8.41 13.12 4.00
N GLU A 77 9.46 13.15 3.20
CA GLU A 77 10.58 14.04 3.48
C GLU A 77 10.20 15.51 3.27
N GLN A 78 9.35 15.77 2.30
CA GLN A 78 8.93 17.13 2.04
C GLN A 78 7.90 17.61 3.06
N HIS A 79 7.17 16.70 3.66
CA HIS A 79 6.10 17.04 4.60
C HIS A 79 6.26 16.20 5.87
N PRO A 80 7.28 16.47 6.68
CA PRO A 80 7.54 15.64 7.85
C PRO A 80 6.39 15.73 8.85
N ASP A 81 6.05 14.61 9.42
CA ASP A 81 4.98 14.48 10.42
C ASP A 81 3.62 14.93 9.91
N GLN A 82 3.45 14.96 8.60
CA GLN A 82 2.17 15.32 7.99
C GLN A 82 1.80 14.21 7.01
N LEU A 83 1.41 13.07 7.56
CA LEU A 83 1.12 11.92 6.72
C LEU A 83 0.00 12.17 5.74
N SER A 84 -1.07 12.80 6.17
CA SER A 84 -2.19 13.08 5.29
C SER A 84 -1.78 13.94 4.12
N ARG A 85 -0.96 14.96 4.37
CA ARG A 85 -0.50 15.83 3.31
C ARG A 85 0.40 15.10 2.34
N ALA A 86 1.30 14.28 2.85
CA ALA A 86 2.19 13.52 1.99
C ALA A 86 1.38 12.58 1.10
N CYS A 87 0.35 11.95 1.64
CA CYS A 87 -0.47 11.04 0.88
C CYS A 87 -1.30 11.76 -0.18
N VAL A 88 -1.80 12.94 0.13
CA VAL A 88 -2.53 13.73 -0.86
C VAL A 88 -1.61 14.11 -2.01
N GLU A 89 -0.39 14.51 -1.70
CA GLU A 89 0.55 14.86 -2.75
C GLU A 89 0.94 13.64 -3.58
N LEU A 90 1.09 12.50 -2.95
CA LEU A 90 1.35 11.27 -3.69
C LEU A 90 0.16 10.93 -4.60
N ALA A 91 -1.05 11.06 -4.10
CA ALA A 91 -2.23 10.74 -4.89
C ALA A 91 -2.33 11.64 -6.12
N LYS A 92 -1.97 12.91 -5.98
CA LYS A 92 -1.96 13.82 -7.13
C LYS A 92 -0.94 13.37 -8.17
N ASP A 93 0.25 13.00 -7.73
CA ASP A 93 1.27 12.52 -8.64
C ASP A 93 0.84 11.22 -9.29
N TRP A 94 0.24 10.34 -8.54
CA TRP A 94 -0.18 9.05 -9.05
C TRP A 94 -1.20 9.23 -10.18
N ARG A 95 -2.11 10.16 -9.98
CA ARG A 95 -3.15 10.37 -10.97
C ARG A 95 -2.63 11.08 -12.22
N THR A 96 -1.66 11.96 -12.08
CA THR A 96 -1.24 12.82 -13.19
C THR A 96 0.06 12.41 -13.85
N ASP A 97 0.93 11.69 -13.16
CA ASP A 97 2.21 11.30 -13.73
C ASP A 97 1.98 10.24 -14.80
N LYS A 98 2.60 10.44 -15.96
CA LYS A 98 2.38 9.55 -17.07
C LYS A 98 2.71 8.12 -16.77
N TYR A 99 3.75 7.88 -15.98
CA TYR A 99 4.15 6.53 -15.63
C TYR A 99 3.28 5.98 -14.51
N LEU A 100 3.11 6.74 -13.44
CA LEU A 100 2.40 6.25 -12.26
C LEU A 100 0.94 5.98 -12.54
N ARG A 101 0.30 6.77 -13.36
CA ARG A 101 -1.14 6.59 -13.57
C ARG A 101 -1.50 5.25 -14.22
N ARG A 102 -0.50 4.54 -14.75
CA ARG A 102 -0.73 3.23 -15.31
C ARG A 102 -0.67 2.13 -14.26
N LEU A 103 -0.22 2.45 -13.06
CA LEU A 103 -0.07 1.44 -12.02
C LEU A 103 -1.41 1.20 -11.36
N GLU A 104 -1.89 -0.02 -11.46
CA GLU A 104 -3.17 -0.39 -10.88
C GLU A 104 -2.89 -1.00 -9.53
N ALA A 105 -3.14 -0.26 -8.49
CA ALA A 105 -2.77 -0.68 -7.16
C ALA A 105 -3.46 0.16 -6.11
N MET A 106 -3.35 -0.26 -4.87
CA MET A 106 -3.79 0.50 -3.73
C MET A 106 -2.71 0.43 -2.67
N MET A 107 -2.59 1.47 -1.88
CA MET A 107 -1.65 1.48 -0.77
C MET A 107 -2.39 1.76 0.51
N VAL A 108 -1.95 1.14 1.59
CA VAL A 108 -2.40 1.48 2.92
C VAL A 108 -1.22 2.08 3.64
N VAL A 109 -1.38 3.23 4.23
CA VAL A 109 -0.29 3.95 4.87
C VAL A 109 -0.74 4.36 6.26
N ALA A 110 0.09 4.16 7.25
CA ALA A 110 -0.29 4.47 8.62
C ALA A 110 0.87 4.97 9.44
N ASP A 111 0.58 5.89 10.34
CA ASP A 111 1.53 6.28 11.37
C ASP A 111 0.82 6.07 12.71
N LYS A 112 1.36 6.59 13.80
CA LYS A 112 0.73 6.35 15.09
C LYS A 112 -0.58 7.08 15.26
N LYS A 113 -0.93 7.99 14.37
CA LYS A 113 -2.14 8.79 14.52
C LYS A 113 -3.23 8.43 13.53
N VAL A 114 -2.88 8.05 12.32
CA VAL A 114 -3.89 7.92 11.27
C VAL A 114 -3.53 6.77 10.33
N SER A 115 -4.56 6.17 9.75
CA SER A 115 -4.41 5.16 8.72
C SER A 115 -5.17 5.62 7.48
N LEU A 116 -4.54 5.49 6.33
CA LEU A 116 -5.10 6.01 5.09
C LEU A 116 -5.01 4.98 3.98
N ILE A 117 -5.95 5.02 3.06
CA ILE A 117 -5.89 4.26 1.83
C ILE A 117 -5.65 5.23 0.69
N VAL A 118 -4.66 4.96 -0.14
CA VAL A 118 -4.33 5.80 -1.28
C VAL A 118 -4.47 4.97 -2.54
N SER A 119 -5.13 5.51 -3.55
CA SER A 119 -5.33 4.77 -4.79
C SER A 119 -4.91 5.58 -6.00
N GLY A 120 -4.75 4.87 -7.10
CA GLY A 120 -4.33 5.50 -8.34
C GLY A 120 -5.35 6.43 -8.97
N THR A 121 -6.59 6.41 -8.47
CA THR A 121 -7.60 7.35 -8.96
C THR A 121 -7.44 8.73 -8.33
N GLY A 122 -6.48 8.87 -7.42
CA GLY A 122 -6.26 10.14 -6.75
C GLY A 122 -6.98 10.28 -5.43
N ASP A 123 -7.51 9.17 -4.92
CA ASP A 123 -8.28 9.20 -3.68
C ASP A 123 -7.42 8.91 -2.48
N VAL A 124 -7.68 9.64 -1.40
CA VAL A 124 -7.07 9.35 -0.11
C VAL A 124 -8.23 9.23 0.87
N ILE A 125 -8.37 8.07 1.47
CA ILE A 125 -9.51 7.77 2.33
C ILE A 125 -9.01 7.43 3.72
N GLU A 126 -9.64 8.02 4.72
CA GLU A 126 -9.33 7.71 6.10
C GLU A 126 -10.50 6.93 6.69
N PRO A 127 -10.39 5.63 6.87
CA PRO A 127 -11.48 4.84 7.44
C PRO A 127 -11.70 5.19 8.91
N GLU A 128 -12.92 5.10 9.34
CA GLU A 128 -13.27 5.52 10.68
C GLU A 128 -13.03 4.48 11.74
N ASP A 129 -13.05 3.24 11.40
CA ASP A 129 -13.05 2.19 12.40
C ASP A 129 -11.70 1.61 12.68
N GLY A 130 -10.64 2.10 12.20
CA GLY A 130 -9.32 1.56 12.51
C GLY A 130 -9.03 0.22 11.87
N LEU A 131 -9.89 -0.25 11.01
CA LEU A 131 -9.68 -1.52 10.32
C LEU A 131 -9.72 -1.26 8.82
N ILE A 132 -8.70 -1.69 8.12
CA ILE A 132 -8.64 -1.58 6.68
C ILE A 132 -8.38 -2.96 6.12
N ALA A 133 -9.15 -3.34 5.12
CA ALA A 133 -8.89 -4.55 4.39
C ALA A 133 -9.03 -4.21 2.92
N VAL A 134 -7.91 -4.25 2.19
CA VAL A 134 -7.93 -3.97 0.77
C VAL A 134 -7.40 -5.15 0.01
N SER A 135 -8.05 -5.45 -1.08
CA SER A 135 -7.65 -6.55 -1.91
C SER A 135 -7.66 -6.06 -3.34
N TYR A 136 -6.58 -6.24 -4.02
CA TYR A 136 -6.49 -5.86 -5.41
C TYR A 136 -6.25 -7.11 -6.22
N THR A 137 -7.19 -7.46 -7.06
CA THR A 137 -7.10 -8.65 -7.90
C THR A 137 -6.78 -8.22 -9.30
N HIS A 138 -5.71 -8.77 -9.84
CA HIS A 138 -5.28 -8.46 -11.16
C HIS A 138 -5.42 -9.71 -12.01
N LEU A 139 -6.26 -9.64 -13.03
CA LEU A 139 -6.50 -10.77 -13.90
C LEU A 139 -5.66 -10.62 -15.13
N ARG A 140 -4.83 -11.60 -15.41
CA ARG A 140 -3.98 -11.56 -16.57
C ARG A 140 -4.30 -12.76 -17.45
N ALA A 141 -4.77 -12.51 -18.65
CA ALA A 141 -5.00 -13.59 -19.57
C ALA A 141 -3.66 -14.09 -20.10
N HIS A 142 -3.62 -15.36 -20.41
CA HIS A 142 -2.44 -15.86 -21.04
C HIS A 142 -2.49 -15.29 -22.43
N GLU A 143 -1.47 -14.61 -22.73
CA GLU A 143 -1.47 -14.06 -23.95
C GLU A 143 -1.09 -15.00 -24.83
N THR A 144 -1.55 -15.20 -25.74
CA THR A 144 -1.10 -16.23 -26.61
C THR A 144 -0.91 -15.65 -27.93
#